data_09a07cba3143f60993cc02dde88268a4
#
_entry.id   09a07cba3143f60993cc02dde88268a4
#
_cell.length_a   1.000
_cell.length_b   1.000
_cell.length_c   1.000
_cell.angle_alpha   90.00
_cell.angle_beta   90.00
_cell.angle_gamma   90.00
#
_symmetry.space_group_name_H-M   'P 1'
#
loop_
_entity.id
_entity.type
_entity.pdbx_description
1 polymer ?
#
loop_
_entity_poly.entity_id
_entity_poly.type
_entity_poly.pdbx_seq_one_letter_code
_entity_poly.pdbx_strand_id
1 'polypeptide(L)'
;MTDREIIELIDKSIAEEFELDEAHMKPEALLFNDLELDSLDIVDLVVVLEKAFQFKIREEDSIREIRTLGDIHRFVINKKRSLTSNKT
;
A
#
# COMPACT_ATOMS: atom_id res chain seq x y z
N MET A 1 -0.41 -14.00 7.06
CA MET A 1 0.12 -13.72 5.71
C MET A 1 1.64 -13.56 5.77
N THR A 2 2.32 -14.08 4.77
CA THR A 2 3.75 -13.80 4.61
C THR A 2 3.95 -12.42 4.00
N ASP A 3 5.17 -11.89 4.10
CA ASP A 3 5.48 -10.60 3.48
C ASP A 3 5.20 -10.64 1.99
N ARG A 4 5.54 -11.75 1.33
CA ARG A 4 5.30 -11.90 -0.10
C ARG A 4 3.81 -11.84 -0.44
N GLU A 5 2.99 -12.50 0.36
CA GLU A 5 1.55 -12.47 0.16
C GLU A 5 0.99 -11.07 0.35
N ILE A 6 1.53 -10.33 1.33
CA ILE A 6 1.13 -8.95 1.56
C ILE A 6 1.46 -8.10 0.34
N ILE A 7 2.67 -8.24 -0.17
CA ILE A 7 3.12 -7.47 -1.35
C ILE A 7 2.24 -7.79 -2.56
N GLU A 8 1.96 -9.06 -2.80
CA GLU A 8 1.13 -9.47 -3.94
C GLU A 8 -0.29 -8.91 -3.83
N LEU A 9 -0.86 -8.93 -2.64
CA LEU A 9 -2.21 -8.39 -2.43
C LEU A 9 -2.24 -6.87 -2.63
N ILE A 10 -1.21 -6.17 -2.15
CA ILE A 10 -1.09 -4.73 -2.36
C ILE A 10 -1.06 -4.42 -3.86
N ASP A 11 -0.16 -5.06 -4.58
CA ASP A 11 0.03 -4.78 -5.99
C ASP A 11 -1.23 -5.10 -6.80
N LYS A 12 -1.84 -6.23 -6.52
CA LYS A 12 -3.07 -6.62 -7.19
C LYS A 12 -4.22 -5.64 -6.92
N SER A 13 -4.38 -5.25 -5.65
CA SER A 13 -5.46 -4.35 -5.25
C SER A 13 -5.30 -2.98 -5.91
N ILE A 14 -4.08 -2.46 -5.93
CA ILE A 14 -3.79 -1.17 -6.55
C ILE A 14 -3.98 -1.25 -8.07
N ALA A 15 -3.47 -2.31 -8.69
CA ALA A 15 -3.58 -2.47 -10.13
C ALA A 15 -5.06 -2.53 -10.56
N GLU A 16 -5.89 -3.23 -9.81
CA GLU A 16 -7.31 -3.34 -10.12
C GLU A 16 -8.04 -2.02 -9.89
N GLU A 17 -7.74 -1.34 -8.79
CA GLU A 17 -8.45 -0.10 -8.46
C GLU A 17 -8.15 1.01 -9.44
N PHE A 18 -6.89 1.13 -9.86
CA PHE A 18 -6.46 2.22 -10.73
C PHE A 18 -6.22 1.78 -12.17
N GLU A 19 -6.62 0.55 -12.49
CA GLU A 19 -6.48 -0.01 -13.84
C GLU A 19 -5.06 0.07 -14.36
N LEU A 20 -4.10 -0.33 -13.51
CA LEU A 20 -2.68 -0.32 -13.85
C LEU A 20 -2.23 -1.72 -14.28
N ASP A 21 -1.19 -1.75 -15.13
CA ASP A 21 -0.56 -2.99 -15.55
C ASP A 21 0.42 -3.44 -14.46
N GLU A 22 0.24 -4.63 -13.93
CA GLU A 22 1.12 -5.16 -12.89
C GLU A 22 2.58 -5.25 -13.34
N ALA A 23 2.82 -5.30 -14.64
CA ALA A 23 4.18 -5.30 -15.18
C ALA A 23 4.94 -4.02 -14.81
N HIS A 24 4.22 -2.93 -14.54
CA HIS A 24 4.82 -1.66 -14.14
C HIS A 24 4.86 -1.47 -12.63
N MET A 25 4.37 -2.44 -11.88
CA MET A 25 4.27 -2.36 -10.41
C MET A 25 5.56 -2.85 -9.76
N LYS A 26 6.61 -2.06 -9.88
CA LYS A 26 7.92 -2.38 -9.29
C LYS A 26 8.09 -1.63 -7.98
N PRO A 27 8.87 -2.18 -7.02
CA PRO A 27 9.06 -1.49 -5.74
C PRO A 27 9.61 -0.08 -5.87
N GLU A 28 10.47 0.16 -6.83
CA GLU A 28 11.05 1.48 -7.06
C GLU A 28 10.16 2.43 -7.84
N ALA A 29 8.98 1.97 -8.31
CA ALA A 29 8.08 2.82 -9.08
C ALA A 29 7.55 3.97 -8.20
N LEU A 30 7.66 5.19 -8.73
CA LEU A 30 7.15 6.38 -8.05
C LEU A 30 5.64 6.48 -8.28
N LEU A 31 4.89 6.70 -7.21
CA LEU A 31 3.44 6.71 -7.29
C LEU A 31 2.93 7.82 -8.21
N PHE A 32 3.50 9.02 -8.10
CA PHE A 32 3.05 10.14 -8.92
C PHE A 32 3.63 10.11 -10.33
N ASN A 33 4.93 9.86 -10.45
CA ASN A 33 5.59 9.96 -11.76
C ASN A 33 5.46 8.70 -12.62
N ASP A 34 5.62 7.54 -12.01
CA ASP A 34 5.61 6.28 -12.77
C ASP A 34 4.22 5.67 -12.89
N LEU A 35 3.43 5.73 -11.83
CA LEU A 35 2.08 5.18 -11.84
C LEU A 35 1.02 6.25 -12.11
N GLU A 36 1.44 7.50 -12.25
CA GLU A 36 0.58 8.61 -12.63
C GLU A 36 -0.61 8.83 -11.69
N LEU A 37 -0.40 8.55 -10.42
CA LEU A 37 -1.42 8.80 -9.39
C LEU A 37 -1.32 10.24 -8.92
N ASP A 38 -2.43 10.81 -8.45
CA ASP A 38 -2.45 12.15 -7.89
C ASP A 38 -2.87 12.12 -6.42
N SER A 39 -3.04 13.29 -5.81
CA SER A 39 -3.37 13.39 -4.39
C SER A 39 -4.70 12.72 -4.04
N LEU A 40 -5.68 12.81 -4.95
CA LEU A 40 -6.97 12.17 -4.74
C LEU A 40 -6.84 10.66 -4.82
N ASP A 41 -5.99 10.18 -5.72
CA ASP A 41 -5.74 8.76 -5.85
C ASP A 41 -5.10 8.19 -4.59
N ILE A 42 -4.25 8.98 -3.91
CA ILE A 42 -3.64 8.53 -2.65
C ILE A 42 -4.70 8.33 -1.57
N VAL A 43 -5.72 9.16 -1.54
CA VAL A 43 -6.84 8.97 -0.60
C VAL A 43 -7.57 7.67 -0.90
N ASP A 44 -7.83 7.40 -2.18
CA ASP A 44 -8.45 6.15 -2.60
C ASP A 44 -7.56 4.95 -2.26
N LEU A 45 -6.25 5.11 -2.43
CA LEU A 45 -5.28 4.07 -2.10
C LEU A 45 -5.37 3.68 -0.63
N VAL A 46 -5.49 4.66 0.26
CA VAL A 46 -5.64 4.41 1.68
C VAL A 46 -6.88 3.55 1.94
N VAL A 47 -8.00 3.90 1.31
CA VAL A 47 -9.25 3.14 1.46
C VAL A 47 -9.09 1.72 0.95
N VAL A 48 -8.42 1.56 -0.20
CA VAL A 48 -8.18 0.23 -0.79
C VAL A 48 -7.40 -0.65 0.17
N LEU A 49 -6.33 -0.10 0.76
CA LEU A 49 -5.50 -0.84 1.71
C LEU A 49 -6.26 -1.20 2.98
N GLU A 50 -7.06 -0.29 3.49
CA GLU A 50 -7.87 -0.56 4.68
C GLU A 50 -8.84 -1.71 4.44
N LYS A 51 -9.46 -1.74 3.28
CA LYS A 51 -10.39 -2.81 2.93
C LYS A 51 -9.68 -4.13 2.68
N ALA A 52 -8.56 -4.10 1.98
CA ALA A 52 -7.84 -5.31 1.62
C ALA A 52 -7.27 -6.03 2.85
N PHE A 53 -6.80 -5.28 3.83
CA PHE A 53 -6.13 -5.83 5.01
C PHE A 53 -6.95 -5.72 6.29
N GLN A 54 -8.14 -5.11 6.21
CA GLN A 54 -9.05 -4.97 7.33
C GLN A 54 -8.40 -4.30 8.55
N PHE A 55 -7.70 -3.21 8.31
CA PHE A 55 -7.11 -2.41 9.38
C PHE A 55 -7.42 -0.93 9.14
N LYS A 56 -7.11 -0.09 10.12
CA LYS A 56 -7.32 1.35 10.01
C LYS A 56 -5.99 2.06 9.81
N ILE A 57 -5.97 3.01 8.88
CA ILE A 57 -4.82 3.87 8.66
C ILE A 57 -5.17 5.22 9.27
N ARG A 58 -4.36 5.64 10.23
CA ARG A 58 -4.61 6.87 10.99
C ARG A 58 -3.71 8.01 10.52
N GLU A 59 -4.08 9.23 10.91
CA GLU A 59 -3.28 10.40 10.52
C GLU A 59 -1.85 10.36 11.04
N GLU A 60 -1.63 9.78 12.22
CA GLU A 60 -0.29 9.64 12.76
C GLU A 60 0.57 8.62 12.02
N ASP A 61 -0.03 7.81 11.16
CA ASP A 61 0.74 6.89 10.31
C ASP A 61 1.49 7.70 9.25
N SER A 62 2.67 7.26 8.90
CA SER A 62 3.58 7.99 8.02
C SER A 62 3.19 7.90 6.53
N ILE A 63 1.90 7.95 6.24
CA ILE A 63 1.41 7.79 4.87
C ILE A 63 1.91 8.89 3.94
N ARG A 64 2.16 10.08 4.47
CA ARG A 64 2.64 11.22 3.67
C ARG A 64 4.07 11.07 3.20
N GLU A 65 4.82 10.18 3.82
CA GLU A 65 6.22 9.92 3.45
C GLU A 65 6.33 8.88 2.34
N ILE A 66 5.22 8.26 2.00
CA ILE A 66 5.20 7.22 0.96
C ILE A 66 5.35 7.88 -0.40
N ARG A 67 6.34 7.44 -1.15
CA ARG A 67 6.63 7.97 -2.50
C ARG A 67 6.69 6.87 -3.54
N THR A 68 7.12 5.66 -3.15
CA THR A 68 7.26 4.54 -4.07
C THR A 68 6.33 3.41 -3.66
N LEU A 69 6.12 2.48 -4.57
CA LEU A 69 5.35 1.29 -4.27
C LEU A 69 5.99 0.48 -3.14
N GLY A 70 7.33 0.41 -3.14
CA GLY A 70 8.06 -0.26 -2.06
C GLY A 70 7.82 0.36 -0.69
N ASP A 71 7.61 1.67 -0.65
CA ASP A 71 7.27 2.35 0.61
C ASP A 71 5.92 1.87 1.12
N ILE A 72 4.96 1.66 0.21
CA ILE A 72 3.66 1.10 0.58
C ILE A 72 3.83 -0.31 1.13
N HIS A 73 4.64 -1.12 0.45
CA HIS A 73 4.90 -2.48 0.91
C HIS A 73 5.41 -2.49 2.35
N ARG A 74 6.42 -1.68 2.64
CA ARG A 74 7.00 -1.60 3.98
C ARG A 74 6.01 -1.08 5.00
N PHE A 75 5.22 -0.08 4.62
CA PHE A 75 4.21 0.49 5.50
C PHE A 75 3.20 -0.58 5.93
N VAL A 76 2.65 -1.32 4.98
CA VAL A 76 1.65 -2.34 5.27
C VAL A 76 2.25 -3.50 6.06
N ILE A 77 3.45 -3.93 5.70
CA ILE A 77 4.12 -5.02 6.41
C ILE A 77 4.34 -4.63 7.88
N ASN A 78 4.84 -3.43 8.12
CA ASN A 78 5.07 -2.94 9.49
C ASN A 78 3.76 -2.81 10.25
N LYS A 79 2.71 -2.32 9.59
CA LYS A 79 1.40 -2.17 10.21
C LYS A 79 0.83 -3.52 10.63
N LYS A 80 0.93 -4.52 9.76
CA LYS A 80 0.45 -5.87 10.07
C LYS A 80 1.23 -6.50 11.21
N ARG A 81 2.54 -6.31 11.24
CA ARG A 81 3.38 -6.83 12.32
C ARG A 81 3.02 -6.17 13.65
N SER A 82 2.78 -4.86 13.63
CA SER A 82 2.40 -4.13 14.83
C SER A 82 1.07 -4.65 15.40
N LEU A 83 0.09 -4.89 14.52
CA LEU A 83 -1.19 -5.42 14.94
C LEU A 83 -1.07 -6.83 15.50
N THR A 84 -0.21 -7.64 14.93
CA THR A 84 0.04 -9.00 15.40
C THR A 84 0.76 -8.99 16.75
N SER A 85 1.75 -8.11 16.91
CA SER A 85 2.53 -7.99 18.14
C SER A 85 1.68 -7.57 19.33
N ASN A 86 0.63 -6.82 19.10
CA ASN A 86 -0.23 -6.32 20.17
C ASN A 86 -1.07 -7.39 20.85
N LYS A 87 -1.00 -8.60 20.37
CA LYS A 87 -1.74 -9.71 20.97
C LYS A 87 -1.02 -10.38 22.13
N THR A 88 0.21 -10.03 22.34
CA THR A 88 1.00 -10.65 23.42
C THR A 88 0.84 -9.95 24.76
#